data_3f14a6919652adc5dfae67b7457113cf
#
_entry.id   3f14a6919652adc5dfae67b7457113cf
#
_cell.length_a   1.000
_cell.length_b   1.000
_cell.length_c   1.000
_cell.angle_alpha   90.00
_cell.angle_beta   90.00
_cell.angle_gamma   90.00
#
_symmetry.space_group_name_H-M   'P 1'
#
loop_
_entity.id
_entity.type
_entity.pdbx_description
1 polymer ?
#
loop_
_entity_poly.entity_id
_entity_poly.type
_entity_poly.pdbx_seq_one_letter_code
_entity_poly.pdbx_strand_id
1 'polypeptide(L)'
;QPTVTPSQSLELMNDDVVLDWAKALAARVRNDAGMSVDSQVARTFRFAYGRDPSEAEKASAVGFIAKEKLLGADGLVSLAHSLFLSNEFLYLE
;
A
#
# COMPACT_ATOMS: atom_id res chain seq x y z
N GLN A 1 -3.11 20.05 -12.80
CA GLN A 1 -3.36 18.89 -13.64
C GLN A 1 -2.31 17.82 -13.45
N PRO A 2 -2.72 16.63 -13.25
CA PRO A 2 -1.74 15.58 -13.13
C PRO A 2 -0.98 15.45 -14.44
N THR A 3 0.27 15.26 -14.29
CA THR A 3 1.15 15.18 -15.44
C THR A 3 1.23 13.78 -16.00
N VAL A 4 0.68 12.81 -15.28
CA VAL A 4 0.76 11.40 -15.66
C VAL A 4 -0.62 10.92 -16.06
N THR A 5 -0.74 10.44 -17.30
CA THR A 5 -1.98 9.84 -17.75
C THR A 5 -2.07 8.41 -17.19
N PRO A 6 -3.28 7.84 -17.15
CA PRO A 6 -3.42 6.46 -16.69
C PRO A 6 -2.56 5.47 -17.46
N SER A 7 -2.45 5.62 -18.77
CA SER A 7 -1.64 4.68 -19.55
C SER A 7 -0.15 4.83 -19.25
N GLN A 8 0.30 6.05 -19.04
CA GLN A 8 1.69 6.27 -18.64
C GLN A 8 1.95 5.68 -17.27
N SER A 9 1.01 5.85 -16.35
CA SER A 9 1.14 5.27 -15.02
C SER A 9 1.29 3.76 -15.09
N LEU A 10 0.48 3.11 -15.91
CA LEU A 10 0.54 1.66 -16.04
C LEU A 10 1.86 1.19 -16.64
N GLU A 11 2.41 1.96 -17.57
CA GLU A 11 3.71 1.62 -18.15
C GLU A 11 4.83 1.75 -17.14
N LEU A 12 4.80 2.81 -16.33
CA LEU A 12 5.82 3.06 -15.35
C LEU A 12 5.67 2.15 -14.13
N MET A 13 4.46 1.72 -13.87
CA MET A 13 4.15 0.94 -12.67
C MET A 13 3.80 -0.49 -13.03
N ASN A 14 4.68 -1.13 -13.81
CA ASN A 14 4.50 -2.53 -14.08
C ASN A 14 4.66 -3.32 -12.77
N ASP A 15 4.21 -4.56 -12.80
CA ASP A 15 4.12 -5.37 -11.61
C ASP A 15 5.45 -5.52 -10.87
N ASP A 16 6.54 -5.70 -11.59
CA ASP A 16 7.83 -5.91 -10.96
C ASP A 16 8.30 -4.68 -10.20
N VAL A 17 8.16 -3.50 -10.82
CA VAL A 17 8.56 -2.25 -10.19
C VAL A 17 7.70 -1.95 -8.97
N VAL A 18 6.39 -2.08 -9.14
CA VAL A 18 5.46 -1.78 -8.05
C VAL A 18 5.65 -2.76 -6.91
N LEU A 19 5.91 -4.01 -7.22
CA LEU A 19 6.15 -5.01 -6.19
C LEU A 19 7.43 -4.69 -5.40
N ASP A 20 8.48 -4.26 -6.07
CA ASP A 20 9.71 -3.86 -5.39
C ASP A 20 9.46 -2.68 -4.46
N TRP A 21 8.69 -1.69 -4.91
CA TRP A 21 8.31 -0.56 -4.08
C TRP A 21 7.49 -1.01 -2.88
N ALA A 22 6.58 -1.95 -3.10
CA ALA A 22 5.74 -2.47 -2.02
C ALA A 22 6.58 -3.18 -0.96
N LYS A 23 7.54 -3.98 -1.40
CA LYS A 23 8.45 -4.67 -0.47
C LYS A 23 9.28 -3.67 0.33
N ALA A 24 9.79 -2.63 -0.33
CA ALA A 24 10.59 -1.62 0.35
C ALA A 24 9.74 -0.86 1.36
N LEU A 25 8.51 -0.50 0.98
CA LEU A 25 7.61 0.19 1.89
C LEU A 25 7.25 -0.67 3.09
N ALA A 26 6.95 -1.94 2.85
CA ALA A 26 6.61 -2.85 3.95
C ALA A 26 7.76 -2.99 4.94
N ALA A 27 8.99 -3.09 4.44
CA ALA A 27 10.16 -3.19 5.30
C ALA A 27 10.30 -1.93 6.16
N ARG A 28 10.11 -0.77 5.55
CA ARG A 28 10.19 0.50 6.26
C ARG A 28 9.09 0.63 7.31
N VAL A 29 7.88 0.22 6.96
CA VAL A 29 6.75 0.27 7.89
C VAL A 29 7.01 -0.62 9.11
N ARG A 30 7.51 -1.82 8.88
CA ARG A 30 7.82 -2.72 9.99
C ARG A 30 8.87 -2.15 10.91
N ASN A 31 9.86 -1.49 10.31
CA ASN A 31 10.92 -0.88 11.08
C ASN A 31 10.42 0.30 11.93
N ASP A 32 9.52 1.10 11.35
CA ASP A 32 9.02 2.31 12.01
C ASP A 32 7.86 2.02 12.98
N ALA A 33 6.95 1.16 12.58
CA ALA A 33 5.69 0.96 13.30
C ALA A 33 5.68 -0.27 14.20
N GLY A 34 6.65 -1.15 14.05
CA GLY A 34 6.74 -2.35 14.87
C GLY A 34 5.80 -3.44 14.39
N MET A 35 5.30 -4.22 15.33
CA MET A 35 4.56 -5.45 15.03
C MET A 35 3.04 -5.31 15.03
N SER A 36 2.51 -4.18 15.51
CA SER A 36 1.06 -3.99 15.56
C SER A 36 0.50 -3.82 14.16
N VAL A 37 -0.50 -4.62 13.81
CA VAL A 37 -1.14 -4.52 12.50
C VAL A 37 -1.81 -3.16 12.33
N ASP A 38 -2.47 -2.67 13.37
CA ASP A 38 -3.12 -1.35 13.30
C ASP A 38 -2.11 -0.26 12.99
N SER A 39 -0.98 -0.26 13.68
CA SER A 39 0.07 0.74 13.46
C SER A 39 0.67 0.60 12.07
N GLN A 40 0.86 -0.63 11.62
CA GLN A 40 1.41 -0.88 10.30
C GLN A 40 0.48 -0.39 9.20
N VAL A 41 -0.82 -0.60 9.35
CA VAL A 41 -1.81 -0.10 8.39
C VAL A 41 -1.78 1.42 8.35
N ALA A 42 -1.81 2.06 9.51
CA ALA A 42 -1.80 3.52 9.57
C ALA A 42 -0.55 4.09 8.91
N ARG A 43 0.60 3.49 9.20
CA ARG A 43 1.85 3.99 8.65
C ARG A 43 1.94 3.77 7.14
N THR A 44 1.41 2.66 6.65
CA THR A 44 1.39 2.38 5.22
C THR A 44 0.57 3.44 4.48
N PHE A 45 -0.60 3.80 5.01
CA PHE A 45 -1.41 4.86 4.40
C PHE A 45 -0.68 6.20 4.42
N ARG A 46 0.00 6.51 5.53
CA ARG A 46 0.75 7.76 5.62
C ARG A 46 1.84 7.83 4.57
N PHE A 47 2.57 6.76 4.36
CA PHE A 47 3.63 6.76 3.36
C PHE A 47 3.08 6.79 1.94
N ALA A 48 2.01 6.05 1.68
CA ALA A 48 1.49 5.96 0.32
C ALA A 48 0.64 7.17 -0.06
N TYR A 49 -0.18 7.67 0.87
CA TYR A 49 -1.17 8.70 0.56
C TYR A 49 -0.98 9.99 1.33
N GLY A 50 -0.09 10.01 2.32
CA GLY A 50 0.14 11.20 3.13
C GLY A 50 -0.95 11.50 4.13
N ARG A 51 -1.80 10.54 4.43
CA ARG A 51 -2.89 10.71 5.39
C ARG A 51 -3.14 9.42 6.14
N ASP A 52 -3.85 9.53 7.25
CA ASP A 52 -4.29 8.36 7.98
C ASP A 52 -5.46 7.69 7.27
N PRO A 53 -5.63 6.38 7.43
CA PRO A 53 -6.80 5.70 6.88
C PRO A 53 -8.06 6.09 7.66
N SER A 54 -9.20 6.08 6.97
CA SER A 54 -10.48 6.18 7.67
C SER A 54 -10.72 4.90 8.47
N GLU A 55 -11.71 4.91 9.36
CA GLU A 55 -12.02 3.71 10.13
C GLU A 55 -12.40 2.55 9.21
N ALA A 56 -13.16 2.84 8.16
CA ALA A 56 -13.56 1.81 7.21
C ALA A 56 -12.34 1.26 6.45
N GLU A 57 -11.46 2.15 6.02
CA GLU A 57 -10.24 1.74 5.33
C GLU A 57 -9.36 0.89 6.23
N LYS A 58 -9.23 1.29 7.49
CA LYS A 58 -8.41 0.56 8.44
C LYS A 58 -8.96 -0.85 8.66
N ALA A 59 -10.26 -0.96 8.89
CA ALA A 59 -10.89 -2.26 9.09
C ALA A 59 -10.71 -3.16 7.85
N SER A 60 -10.92 -2.60 6.67
CA SER A 60 -10.74 -3.35 5.43
C SER A 60 -9.30 -3.79 5.25
N ALA A 61 -8.34 -2.93 5.56
CA ALA A 61 -6.93 -3.24 5.39
C ALA A 61 -6.49 -4.32 6.36
N VAL A 62 -6.93 -4.25 7.61
CA VAL A 62 -6.60 -5.26 8.61
C VAL A 62 -7.13 -6.62 8.16
N GLY A 63 -8.39 -6.66 7.70
CA GLY A 63 -8.98 -7.90 7.19
C GLY A 63 -8.26 -8.42 5.96
N PHE A 64 -7.86 -7.52 5.08
CA PHE A 64 -7.12 -7.90 3.87
C PHE A 64 -5.78 -8.54 4.23
N ILE A 65 -5.04 -7.95 5.17
CA ILE A 65 -3.77 -8.49 5.58
C ILE A 65 -3.93 -9.90 6.16
N ALA A 66 -4.96 -10.09 6.98
CA ALA A 66 -5.23 -11.40 7.58
C ALA A 66 -5.55 -12.44 6.50
N LYS A 67 -6.35 -12.05 5.52
CA LYS A 67 -6.73 -12.96 4.44
C LYS A 67 -5.52 -13.34 3.59
N GLU A 68 -4.68 -12.38 3.26
CA GLU A 68 -3.49 -12.63 2.47
C GLU A 68 -2.54 -13.58 3.20
N LYS A 69 -2.42 -13.39 4.51
CA LYS A 69 -1.58 -14.26 5.32
C LYS A 69 -2.08 -15.70 5.28
N LEU A 70 -3.38 -15.89 5.32
CA LEU A 70 -3.95 -17.24 5.20
C LEU A 70 -3.65 -17.88 3.86
N LEU A 71 -3.44 -17.08 2.82
CA LEU A 71 -3.09 -17.56 1.50
C LEU A 71 -1.58 -17.73 1.32
N GLY A 72 -0.81 -17.52 2.37
CA GLY A 72 0.64 -17.68 2.30
C GLY A 72 1.39 -16.47 1.80
N ALA A 73 0.73 -15.32 1.67
CA ALA A 73 1.36 -14.10 1.19
C ALA A 73 1.74 -13.19 2.33
N ASP A 74 2.65 -12.25 2.05
CA ASP A 74 2.98 -11.19 3.00
C ASP A 74 1.91 -10.11 2.90
N GLY A 75 1.01 -10.06 3.87
CA GLY A 75 -0.14 -9.17 3.82
C GLY A 75 0.23 -7.69 3.76
N LEU A 76 1.31 -7.30 4.41
CA LEU A 76 1.72 -5.90 4.39
C LEU A 76 2.24 -5.50 3.02
N VAL A 77 3.02 -6.37 2.38
CA VAL A 77 3.47 -6.15 1.01
C VAL A 77 2.27 -6.08 0.07
N SER A 78 1.32 -7.00 0.23
CA SER A 78 0.12 -7.00 -0.61
C SER A 78 -0.69 -5.73 -0.43
N LEU A 79 -0.82 -5.22 0.80
CA LEU A 79 -1.52 -3.97 1.05
C LEU A 79 -0.81 -2.81 0.37
N ALA A 80 0.50 -2.70 0.54
CA ALA A 80 1.27 -1.62 -0.07
C ALA A 80 1.14 -1.67 -1.60
N HIS A 81 1.19 -2.88 -2.16
CA HIS A 81 1.04 -3.08 -3.60
C HIS A 81 -0.33 -2.57 -4.07
N SER A 82 -1.38 -2.95 -3.35
CA SER A 82 -2.75 -2.51 -3.69
C SER A 82 -2.89 -0.99 -3.63
N LEU A 83 -2.31 -0.36 -2.61
CA LEU A 83 -2.40 1.09 -2.48
C LEU A 83 -1.67 1.79 -3.61
N PHE A 84 -0.51 1.29 -4.02
CA PHE A 84 0.22 1.88 -5.13
C PHE A 84 -0.56 1.79 -6.43
N LEU A 85 -1.37 0.75 -6.61
CA LEU A 85 -2.13 0.55 -7.84
C LEU A 85 -3.51 1.22 -7.80
N SER A 86 -3.89 1.82 -6.67
CA SER A 86 -5.21 2.43 -6.54
C SER A 86 -5.29 3.74 -7.32
N ASN A 87 -6.51 4.16 -7.60
CA ASN A 87 -6.74 5.42 -8.28
C ASN A 87 -6.22 6.61 -7.49
N GLU A 88 -6.32 6.54 -6.16
CA GLU A 88 -5.86 7.65 -5.33
C GLU A 88 -4.37 7.90 -5.54
N PHE A 89 -3.58 6.84 -5.57
CA PHE A 89 -2.14 6.99 -5.80
C PHE A 89 -1.83 7.43 -7.22
N LEU A 90 -2.51 6.83 -8.21
CA LEU A 90 -2.22 7.11 -9.61
C LEU A 90 -2.57 8.55 -10.01
N TYR A 91 -3.55 9.15 -9.36
CA TYR A 91 -4.00 10.50 -9.68
C TYR A 91 -3.67 11.52 -8.61
N LEU A 92 -2.74 11.20 -7.76
CA LEU A 92 -2.29 12.13 -6.74
C LEU A 92 -1.54 13.27 -7.40
N GLU A 93 -1.89 14.49 -7.03
CA GLU A 93 -1.27 15.68 -7.58
C GLU A 93 -0.37 16.38 -6.60
#